data_76031c5859e4a7c936875a9cd3a35471
#
_entry.id   76031c5859e4a7c936875a9cd3a35471
#
_cell.length_a   1.000
_cell.length_b   1.000
_cell.length_c   1.000
_cell.angle_alpha   90.00
_cell.angle_beta   90.00
_cell.angle_gamma   90.00
#
_symmetry.space_group_name_H-M   'P 1'
#
loop_
_entity.id
_entity.type
_entity.pdbx_description
1 polymer ?
#
loop_
_entity_poly.entity_id
_entity_poly.type
_entity_poly.pdbx_seq_one_letter_code
_entity_poly.pdbx_strand_id
1 'polypeptide(L)'
;MKNIFLFILFCISFSSNAQIYPLRTYSNVPANAYIKDINNELVPYEGTWKGTWGGKTIFLYLKRVKNYYTHLENKPYYNDVLIGKFKVQGSNGNSLFDNTNLSDENAKIKGSRFFSIPNIRYTLIYIDSDLCNTSGNISISFTDSSKTQLNWKLTLGSNMITTDCQYYNTGIPEVLPKEIVLTKQ
;
A
#
# COMPACT_ATOMS: atom_id res chain seq x y z
N MET A 1 -0.46 29.70 46.89
CA MET A 1 -1.59 29.17 46.15
C MET A 1 -1.73 29.79 44.74
N LYS A 2 -1.52 31.07 44.55
CA LYS A 2 -1.62 31.77 43.27
C LYS A 2 -0.70 31.21 42.15
N ASN A 3 0.52 30.79 42.51
CA ASN A 3 1.52 30.27 41.57
C ASN A 3 1.25 28.83 41.14
N ILE A 4 0.57 28.00 41.98
CA ILE A 4 0.17 26.63 41.66
C ILE A 4 -0.93 26.62 40.62
N PHE A 5 -1.86 27.57 40.71
CA PHE A 5 -2.95 27.71 39.75
C PHE A 5 -2.44 28.10 38.35
N LEU A 6 -1.42 28.96 38.29
CA LEU A 6 -0.78 29.35 37.03
C LEU A 6 -0.02 28.15 36.38
N PHE A 7 0.62 27.32 37.19
CA PHE A 7 1.34 26.14 36.70
C PHE A 7 0.37 25.07 36.15
N ILE A 8 -0.78 24.86 36.81
CA ILE A 8 -1.82 23.93 36.32
C ILE A 8 -2.43 24.45 35.01
N LEU A 9 -2.67 25.76 34.89
CA LEU A 9 -3.17 26.36 33.63
C LEU A 9 -2.17 26.19 32.48
N PHE A 10 -0.87 26.30 32.76
CA PHE A 10 0.19 26.11 31.77
C PHE A 10 0.31 24.66 31.30
N CYS A 11 0.10 23.67 32.18
CA CYS A 11 0.15 22.24 31.82
C CYS A 11 -1.05 21.81 30.93
N ILE A 12 -2.20 22.45 31.04
CA ILE A 12 -3.38 22.13 30.22
C ILE A 12 -3.24 22.60 28.76
N SER A 13 -2.36 23.59 28.51
CA SER A 13 -2.15 24.17 27.18
C SER A 13 -1.35 23.27 26.21
N PHE A 14 -0.73 22.19 26.70
CA PHE A 14 0.13 21.32 25.90
C PHE A 14 -0.51 19.99 25.45
N SER A 15 -1.80 19.78 25.66
CA SER A 15 -2.47 18.63 25.07
C SER A 15 -2.73 18.85 23.55
N SER A 16 -1.65 18.77 22.77
CA SER A 16 -1.78 18.71 21.32
C SER A 16 -2.31 17.31 20.93
N ASN A 17 -3.62 17.19 20.82
CA ASN A 17 -4.22 16.00 20.24
C ASN A 17 -3.87 15.95 18.76
N ALA A 18 -3.25 14.87 18.29
CA ALA A 18 -3.08 14.63 16.87
C ALA A 18 -4.45 14.70 16.20
N GLN A 19 -4.60 15.60 15.24
CA GLN A 19 -5.88 15.80 14.57
C GLN A 19 -6.18 14.60 13.67
N ILE A 20 -7.34 13.95 13.90
CA ILE A 20 -7.75 12.75 13.18
C ILE A 20 -8.60 13.14 11.97
N TYR A 21 -8.26 12.57 10.82
CA TYR A 21 -8.97 12.75 9.55
C TYR A 21 -9.46 11.40 9.02
N PRO A 22 -10.62 11.33 8.35
CA PRO A 22 -11.06 10.11 7.67
C PRO A 22 -10.11 9.72 6.54
N LEU A 23 -10.04 8.43 6.22
CA LEU A 23 -9.19 7.87 5.17
C LEU A 23 -9.39 8.50 3.78
N ARG A 24 -10.59 9.00 3.49
CA ARG A 24 -10.91 9.69 2.22
C ARG A 24 -10.70 11.20 2.27
N THR A 25 -9.87 11.70 3.17
CA THR A 25 -9.49 13.10 3.20
C THR A 25 -8.45 13.36 2.10
N TYR A 26 -8.82 14.22 1.14
CA TYR A 26 -7.96 14.55 -0.02
C TYR A 26 -7.35 15.96 0.09
N SER A 27 -7.65 16.68 1.17
CA SER A 27 -7.08 17.98 1.46
C SER A 27 -5.72 17.88 2.15
N ASN A 28 -4.95 18.95 2.10
CA ASN A 28 -3.70 19.06 2.83
C ASN A 28 -3.99 18.95 4.33
N VAL A 29 -3.46 17.90 4.96
CA VAL A 29 -3.57 17.73 6.41
C VAL A 29 -2.40 18.44 7.12
N PRO A 30 -2.57 18.91 8.37
CA PRO A 30 -1.47 19.47 9.15
C PRO A 30 -0.34 18.45 9.39
N ALA A 31 0.85 18.94 9.71
CA ALA A 31 1.93 18.08 10.17
C ALA A 31 1.49 17.30 11.43
N ASN A 32 1.90 16.03 11.51
CA ASN A 32 1.56 15.07 12.56
C ASN A 32 0.06 14.72 12.68
N ALA A 33 -0.75 15.04 11.66
CA ALA A 33 -2.12 14.56 11.58
C ALA A 33 -2.18 13.03 11.41
N TYR A 34 -3.32 12.43 11.77
CA TYR A 34 -3.56 11.00 11.56
C TYR A 34 -4.76 10.78 10.64
N ILE A 35 -4.50 10.24 9.45
CA ILE A 35 -5.52 9.81 8.50
C ILE A 35 -5.92 8.38 8.85
N LYS A 36 -7.06 8.22 9.50
CA LYS A 36 -7.52 6.97 10.10
C LYS A 36 -8.61 6.31 9.27
N ASP A 37 -8.55 5.00 9.17
CA ASP A 37 -9.63 4.16 8.62
C ASP A 37 -10.78 4.00 9.62
N ILE A 38 -11.55 5.09 9.81
CA ILE A 38 -12.64 5.16 10.80
C ILE A 38 -13.76 4.18 10.43
N ASN A 39 -14.01 4.00 9.14
CA ASN A 39 -15.11 3.19 8.63
C ASN A 39 -14.70 1.74 8.32
N ASN A 40 -13.48 1.32 8.67
CA ASN A 40 -12.94 -0.01 8.35
C ASN A 40 -12.99 -0.35 6.85
N GLU A 41 -12.76 0.64 5.99
CA GLU A 41 -12.82 0.49 4.53
C GLU A 41 -11.69 -0.39 3.98
N LEU A 42 -10.55 -0.47 4.67
CA LEU A 42 -9.40 -1.31 4.29
C LEU A 42 -9.57 -2.77 4.74
N VAL A 43 -10.37 -3.05 5.77
CA VAL A 43 -10.54 -4.41 6.34
C VAL A 43 -10.94 -5.46 5.31
N PRO A 44 -11.89 -5.20 4.39
CA PRO A 44 -12.26 -6.21 3.40
C PRO A 44 -11.12 -6.65 2.48
N TYR A 45 -10.13 -5.80 2.26
CA TYR A 45 -8.96 -6.09 1.41
C TYR A 45 -7.91 -6.95 2.12
N GLU A 46 -7.90 -7.01 3.47
CA GLU A 46 -6.92 -7.80 4.22
C GLU A 46 -7.06 -9.29 3.94
N GLY A 47 -5.94 -10.00 3.94
CA GLY A 47 -5.86 -11.44 3.79
C GLY A 47 -5.01 -11.88 2.61
N THR A 48 -5.13 -13.15 2.26
CA THR A 48 -4.41 -13.78 1.16
C THR A 48 -5.30 -13.83 -0.08
N TRP A 49 -4.75 -13.40 -1.20
CA TRP A 49 -5.40 -13.39 -2.50
C TRP A 49 -4.60 -14.22 -3.48
N LYS A 50 -5.28 -15.02 -4.30
CA LYS A 50 -4.65 -15.93 -5.26
C LYS A 50 -5.20 -15.70 -6.67
N GLY A 51 -4.31 -15.76 -7.66
CA GLY A 51 -4.67 -15.73 -9.07
C GLY A 51 -3.62 -16.40 -9.94
N THR A 52 -3.98 -16.69 -11.20
CA THR A 52 -3.09 -17.35 -12.17
C THR A 52 -3.03 -16.56 -13.47
N TRP A 53 -1.85 -16.43 -14.05
CA TRP A 53 -1.64 -15.83 -15.36
C TRP A 53 -0.41 -16.44 -16.04
N GLY A 54 -0.43 -16.64 -17.35
CA GLY A 54 0.73 -17.07 -18.13
C GLY A 54 1.46 -18.31 -17.55
N GLY A 55 0.73 -19.26 -16.96
CA GLY A 55 1.31 -20.44 -16.30
C GLY A 55 1.93 -20.16 -14.93
N LYS A 56 1.81 -18.95 -14.40
CA LYS A 56 2.28 -18.57 -13.05
C LYS A 56 1.10 -18.45 -12.09
N THR A 57 1.36 -18.60 -10.80
CA THR A 57 0.42 -18.36 -9.70
C THR A 57 0.97 -17.29 -8.79
N ILE A 58 0.16 -16.26 -8.50
CA ILE A 58 0.47 -15.25 -7.48
C ILE A 58 -0.32 -15.53 -6.21
N PHE A 59 0.36 -15.40 -5.07
CA PHE A 59 -0.23 -15.24 -3.75
C PHE A 59 0.13 -13.82 -3.28
N LEU A 60 -0.89 -12.98 -3.12
CA LEU A 60 -0.76 -11.61 -2.65
C LEU A 60 -1.29 -11.55 -1.22
N TYR A 61 -0.46 -11.08 -0.30
CA TYR A 61 -0.77 -10.92 1.12
C TYR A 61 -0.96 -9.44 1.40
N LEU A 62 -2.20 -9.03 1.65
CA LEU A 62 -2.54 -7.66 2.00
C LEU A 62 -2.78 -7.57 3.51
N LYS A 63 -2.07 -6.65 4.15
CA LYS A 63 -2.14 -6.37 5.59
C LYS A 63 -2.41 -4.89 5.82
N ARG A 64 -3.38 -4.57 6.67
CA ARG A 64 -3.57 -3.20 7.13
C ARG A 64 -2.57 -2.88 8.24
N VAL A 65 -1.81 -1.82 8.05
CA VAL A 65 -0.94 -1.24 9.06
C VAL A 65 -1.57 0.05 9.53
N LYS A 66 -1.79 0.16 10.84
CA LYS A 66 -2.36 1.36 11.49
C LYS A 66 -1.25 2.30 11.87
N ASN A 67 -1.55 3.60 11.82
CA ASN A 67 -0.64 4.65 12.28
C ASN A 67 0.74 4.58 11.58
N TYR A 68 0.74 4.25 10.28
CA TYR A 68 1.95 4.18 9.47
C TYR A 68 2.50 5.57 9.22
N TYR A 69 3.76 5.81 9.63
CA TYR A 69 4.43 7.09 9.43
C TYR A 69 4.76 7.31 7.95
N THR A 70 4.45 8.49 7.46
CA THR A 70 4.77 8.91 6.09
C THR A 70 4.96 10.42 6.04
N HIS A 71 5.32 10.95 4.87
CA HIS A 71 5.44 12.39 4.65
C HIS A 71 5.04 12.76 3.23
N LEU A 72 4.52 13.95 3.07
CA LEU A 72 4.26 14.59 1.80
C LEU A 72 4.83 16.01 1.87
N GLU A 73 5.66 16.38 0.89
CA GLU A 73 6.28 17.72 0.83
C GLU A 73 6.93 18.16 2.16
N ASN A 74 7.71 17.27 2.77
CA ASN A 74 8.36 17.49 4.07
C ASN A 74 7.41 17.69 5.26
N LYS A 75 6.12 17.42 5.11
CA LYS A 75 5.15 17.39 6.21
C LYS A 75 4.96 15.95 6.67
N PRO A 76 5.41 15.59 7.88
CA PRO A 76 5.17 14.26 8.44
C PRO A 76 3.70 14.12 8.81
N TYR A 77 3.11 12.95 8.55
CA TYR A 77 1.79 12.56 9.03
C TYR A 77 1.71 11.04 9.20
N TYR A 78 0.63 10.56 9.79
CA TYR A 78 0.36 9.14 9.98
C TYR A 78 -0.88 8.74 9.20
N ASN A 79 -0.91 7.51 8.67
CA ASN A 79 -2.10 6.99 8.02
C ASN A 79 -2.31 5.50 8.29
N ASP A 80 -3.56 5.04 8.19
CA ASP A 80 -3.83 3.62 8.02
C ASP A 80 -3.67 3.27 6.55
N VAL A 81 -2.91 2.20 6.27
CA VAL A 81 -2.51 1.85 4.90
C VAL A 81 -2.52 0.33 4.71
N LEU A 82 -2.75 -0.14 3.49
CA LEU A 82 -2.48 -1.53 3.13
C LEU A 82 -1.01 -1.68 2.74
N ILE A 83 -0.38 -2.73 3.24
CA ILE A 83 0.94 -3.19 2.80
C ILE A 83 0.75 -4.51 2.08
N GLY A 84 1.36 -4.64 0.89
CA GLY A 84 1.28 -5.84 0.07
C GLY A 84 2.63 -6.54 -0.03
N LYS A 85 2.62 -7.84 0.26
CA LYS A 85 3.74 -8.75 0.00
C LYS A 85 3.23 -9.84 -0.93
N PHE A 86 4.12 -10.44 -1.72
CA PHE A 86 3.67 -11.45 -2.68
C PHE A 86 4.69 -12.56 -2.86
N LYS A 87 4.16 -13.71 -3.29
CA LYS A 87 4.92 -14.84 -3.80
C LYS A 87 4.39 -15.22 -5.16
N VAL A 88 5.28 -15.45 -6.10
CA VAL A 88 4.96 -15.95 -7.45
C VAL A 88 5.59 -17.31 -7.65
N GLN A 89 4.79 -18.25 -8.09
CA GLN A 89 5.21 -19.62 -8.41
C GLN A 89 5.04 -19.89 -9.90
N GLY A 90 5.97 -20.64 -10.46
CA GLY A 90 5.86 -21.19 -11.81
C GLY A 90 4.87 -22.36 -11.90
N SER A 91 4.63 -22.87 -13.10
CA SER A 91 3.70 -23.96 -13.37
C SER A 91 4.08 -25.28 -12.66
N ASN A 92 5.37 -25.48 -12.37
CA ASN A 92 5.88 -26.62 -11.62
C ASN A 92 5.92 -26.42 -10.09
N GLY A 93 5.34 -25.28 -9.59
CA GLY A 93 5.29 -24.95 -8.17
C GLY A 93 6.57 -24.33 -7.59
N ASN A 94 7.66 -24.20 -8.38
CA ASN A 94 8.87 -23.53 -7.92
C ASN A 94 8.62 -22.04 -7.64
N SER A 95 9.27 -21.50 -6.61
CA SER A 95 9.20 -20.07 -6.29
C SER A 95 10.04 -19.29 -7.31
N LEU A 96 9.39 -18.39 -8.05
CA LEU A 96 10.05 -17.47 -8.99
C LEU A 96 10.42 -16.17 -8.30
N PHE A 97 9.50 -15.62 -7.51
CA PHE A 97 9.67 -14.38 -6.74
C PHE A 97 8.99 -14.54 -5.39
N ASP A 98 9.65 -14.09 -4.33
CA ASP A 98 9.10 -14.15 -2.98
C ASP A 98 9.65 -13.01 -2.15
N ASN A 99 8.78 -12.10 -1.72
CA ASN A 99 9.13 -11.00 -0.83
C ASN A 99 8.37 -11.04 0.49
N THR A 100 7.78 -12.19 0.83
CA THR A 100 6.95 -12.36 2.03
C THR A 100 7.73 -12.13 3.33
N ASN A 101 9.05 -12.34 3.32
CA ASN A 101 9.94 -12.15 4.46
C ASN A 101 10.41 -10.72 4.69
N LEU A 102 10.09 -9.78 3.78
CA LEU A 102 10.44 -8.38 3.98
C LEU A 102 9.69 -7.79 5.17
N SER A 103 10.28 -6.80 5.85
CA SER A 103 9.55 -6.00 6.84
C SER A 103 8.42 -5.19 6.14
N ASP A 104 7.46 -4.68 6.92
CA ASP A 104 6.37 -3.87 6.35
C ASP A 104 6.90 -2.55 5.76
N GLU A 105 7.98 -2.01 6.33
CA GLU A 105 8.65 -0.80 5.81
C GLU A 105 9.32 -1.03 4.45
N ASN A 106 9.83 -2.24 4.22
CA ASN A 106 10.50 -2.63 2.98
C ASN A 106 9.57 -3.33 1.98
N ALA A 107 8.28 -3.41 2.28
CA ALA A 107 7.30 -4.00 1.38
C ALA A 107 7.28 -3.26 0.03
N LYS A 108 7.29 -4.02 -1.05
CA LYS A 108 7.34 -3.49 -2.42
C LYS A 108 6.01 -2.89 -2.90
N ILE A 109 4.91 -3.20 -2.21
CA ILE A 109 3.57 -2.69 -2.51
C ILE A 109 3.07 -1.94 -1.28
N LYS A 110 2.76 -0.65 -1.45
CA LYS A 110 2.24 0.21 -0.37
C LYS A 110 0.97 0.91 -0.82
N GLY A 111 -0.01 0.95 0.06
CA GLY A 111 -1.27 1.62 -0.17
C GLY A 111 -1.09 3.13 -0.34
N SER A 112 -1.97 3.72 -1.11
CA SER A 112 -2.00 5.15 -1.37
C SER A 112 -3.36 5.73 -0.96
N ARG A 113 -4.36 5.67 -1.84
CA ARG A 113 -5.65 6.31 -1.58
C ARG A 113 -6.80 5.63 -2.32
N PHE A 114 -8.01 5.95 -1.88
CA PHE A 114 -9.23 5.61 -2.61
C PHE A 114 -9.51 6.58 -3.75
N PHE A 115 -10.10 6.06 -4.82
CA PHE A 115 -10.77 6.82 -5.86
C PHE A 115 -12.21 6.32 -5.98
N SER A 116 -13.15 7.24 -6.31
CA SER A 116 -14.57 6.91 -6.42
C SER A 116 -15.08 6.91 -7.87
N ILE A 117 -14.35 7.51 -8.81
CA ILE A 117 -14.74 7.65 -10.21
C ILE A 117 -13.75 6.86 -11.09
N PRO A 118 -14.21 6.08 -12.09
CA PRO A 118 -15.61 5.73 -12.38
C PRO A 118 -16.23 4.77 -11.34
N ASN A 119 -15.41 3.95 -10.65
CA ASN A 119 -15.82 3.01 -9.62
C ASN A 119 -14.93 3.16 -8.39
N ILE A 120 -15.44 2.74 -7.22
CA ILE A 120 -14.65 2.71 -5.98
C ILE A 120 -13.50 1.73 -6.16
N ARG A 121 -12.27 2.25 -6.02
CA ARG A 121 -11.04 1.46 -6.08
C ARG A 121 -10.02 2.02 -5.09
N TYR A 122 -9.21 1.14 -4.53
CA TYR A 122 -8.05 1.51 -3.74
C TYR A 122 -6.79 1.42 -4.61
N THR A 123 -5.93 2.38 -4.51
CA THR A 123 -4.66 2.39 -5.25
C THR A 123 -3.50 2.06 -4.34
N LEU A 124 -2.54 1.34 -4.91
CA LEU A 124 -1.28 0.98 -4.28
C LEU A 124 -0.15 1.40 -5.21
N ILE A 125 0.99 1.68 -4.63
CA ILE A 125 2.23 2.00 -5.34
C ILE A 125 3.12 0.76 -5.26
N TYR A 126 3.62 0.31 -6.38
CA TYR A 126 4.63 -0.73 -6.50
C TYR A 126 5.97 -0.10 -6.77
N ILE A 127 6.99 -0.47 -6.00
CA ILE A 127 8.40 -0.09 -6.22
C ILE A 127 9.26 -1.30 -5.92
N ASP A 128 10.12 -1.68 -6.87
CA ASP A 128 11.01 -2.82 -6.74
C ASP A 128 12.44 -2.44 -7.10
N SER A 129 13.27 -2.25 -6.08
CA SER A 129 14.70 -1.94 -6.23
C SER A 129 15.48 -3.09 -6.85
N ASP A 130 15.08 -4.35 -6.59
CA ASP A 130 15.76 -5.53 -7.13
C ASP A 130 15.52 -5.68 -8.64
N LEU A 131 14.50 -5.00 -9.15
CA LEU A 131 14.16 -4.89 -10.58
C LEU A 131 14.51 -3.51 -11.14
N CYS A 132 15.68 -3.00 -10.76
CA CYS A 132 16.21 -1.73 -11.25
C CYS A 132 15.24 -0.55 -11.04
N ASN A 133 14.66 -0.47 -9.86
CA ASN A 133 13.68 0.54 -9.46
C ASN A 133 12.41 0.56 -10.33
N THR A 134 12.03 -0.59 -10.86
CA THR A 134 10.75 -0.72 -11.56
C THR A 134 9.64 -0.27 -10.63
N SER A 135 8.78 0.61 -11.14
CA SER A 135 7.67 1.16 -10.36
C SER A 135 6.37 1.17 -11.16
N GLY A 136 5.26 1.28 -10.45
CA GLY A 136 3.95 1.36 -11.08
C GLY A 136 2.83 1.63 -10.08
N ASN A 137 1.66 1.91 -10.64
CA ASN A 137 0.44 2.07 -9.88
C ASN A 137 -0.43 0.83 -10.02
N ILE A 138 -0.89 0.31 -8.90
CA ILE A 138 -1.82 -0.81 -8.84
C ILE A 138 -3.17 -0.25 -8.43
N SER A 139 -4.21 -0.67 -9.14
CA SER A 139 -5.60 -0.37 -8.79
C SER A 139 -6.30 -1.67 -8.42
N ILE A 140 -6.94 -1.70 -7.26
CA ILE A 140 -7.72 -2.83 -6.79
C ILE A 140 -9.16 -2.43 -6.49
N SER A 141 -10.11 -3.26 -6.89
CA SER A 141 -11.54 -3.08 -6.63
C SER A 141 -12.24 -4.44 -6.54
N PHE A 142 -13.29 -4.53 -5.72
CA PHE A 142 -14.08 -5.74 -5.67
C PHE A 142 -14.93 -5.87 -6.93
N THR A 143 -15.05 -7.10 -7.44
CA THR A 143 -15.91 -7.44 -8.57
C THR A 143 -17.26 -7.97 -8.12
N ASP A 144 -17.38 -8.38 -6.85
CA ASP A 144 -18.54 -9.00 -6.25
C ASP A 144 -18.93 -8.30 -4.93
N SER A 145 -20.20 -8.41 -4.57
CA SER A 145 -20.74 -7.85 -3.32
C SER A 145 -20.23 -8.59 -2.08
N SER A 146 -19.86 -9.86 -2.20
CA SER A 146 -19.31 -10.68 -1.13
C SER A 146 -17.85 -10.35 -0.82
N LYS A 147 -17.19 -9.52 -1.69
CA LYS A 147 -15.79 -9.09 -1.55
C LYS A 147 -14.80 -10.26 -1.49
N THR A 148 -15.10 -11.32 -2.24
CA THR A 148 -14.27 -12.52 -2.37
C THR A 148 -13.43 -12.51 -3.64
N GLN A 149 -13.75 -11.62 -4.58
CA GLN A 149 -13.00 -11.43 -5.82
C GLN A 149 -12.51 -10.00 -5.94
N LEU A 150 -11.24 -9.86 -6.29
CA LEU A 150 -10.53 -8.59 -6.39
C LEU A 150 -10.00 -8.42 -7.82
N ASN A 151 -10.51 -7.41 -8.52
CA ASN A 151 -9.91 -6.98 -9.76
C ASN A 151 -8.60 -6.26 -9.47
N TRP A 152 -7.54 -6.67 -10.14
CA TRP A 152 -6.19 -6.12 -10.04
C TRP A 152 -5.77 -5.57 -11.39
N LYS A 153 -5.29 -4.35 -11.40
CA LYS A 153 -4.70 -3.71 -12.58
C LYS A 153 -3.42 -2.99 -12.21
N LEU A 154 -2.31 -3.41 -12.80
CA LEU A 154 -1.00 -2.79 -12.68
C LEU A 154 -0.70 -1.97 -13.94
N THR A 155 -0.37 -0.71 -13.76
CA THR A 155 0.17 0.18 -14.79
C THR A 155 1.61 0.52 -14.41
N LEU A 156 2.57 -0.02 -15.14
CA LEU A 156 3.98 0.31 -14.93
C LEU A 156 4.27 1.72 -15.38
N GLY A 157 5.11 2.42 -14.63
CA GLY A 157 5.69 3.70 -15.02
C GLY A 157 6.81 3.52 -16.06
N SER A 158 7.23 4.62 -16.65
CA SER A 158 8.44 4.65 -17.46
C SER A 158 9.64 4.38 -16.57
N ASN A 159 10.50 3.43 -16.96
CA ASN A 159 11.73 3.12 -16.26
C ASN A 159 12.92 3.34 -17.20
N MET A 160 13.90 4.11 -16.74
CA MET A 160 15.17 4.28 -17.45
C MET A 160 16.13 3.18 -16.98
N ILE A 161 16.40 2.22 -17.85
CA ILE A 161 17.32 1.12 -17.55
C ILE A 161 18.72 1.55 -17.99
N THR A 162 19.65 1.60 -17.03
CA THR A 162 21.07 1.91 -17.28
C THR A 162 21.90 0.63 -17.34
N THR A 163 23.15 0.75 -17.79
CA THR A 163 24.10 -0.38 -17.87
C THR A 163 24.36 -1.06 -16.51
N ASP A 164 24.10 -0.36 -15.40
CA ASP A 164 24.25 -0.91 -14.05
C ASP A 164 23.11 -1.88 -13.67
N CYS A 165 22.04 -1.91 -14.46
CA CYS A 165 20.93 -2.81 -14.25
C CYS A 165 21.29 -4.22 -14.72
N GLN A 166 21.17 -5.21 -13.85
CA GLN A 166 21.41 -6.63 -14.19
C GLN A 166 20.53 -7.14 -15.36
N TYR A 167 19.41 -6.47 -15.62
CA TYR A 167 18.47 -6.79 -16.72
C TYR A 167 18.66 -5.95 -17.96
N TYR A 168 19.73 -5.15 -18.06
CA TYR A 168 19.97 -4.24 -19.18
C TYR A 168 19.92 -4.96 -20.53
N ASN A 169 20.54 -6.15 -20.63
CA ASN A 169 20.61 -6.93 -21.86
C ASN A 169 19.47 -7.95 -22.04
N THR A 170 18.76 -8.30 -20.98
CA THR A 170 17.75 -9.38 -20.99
C THR A 170 16.32 -8.89 -20.87
N GLY A 171 16.15 -7.61 -20.55
CA GLY A 171 14.84 -7.05 -20.17
C GLY A 171 14.39 -7.44 -18.77
N ILE A 172 13.62 -6.55 -18.13
CA ILE A 172 13.09 -6.78 -16.78
C ILE A 172 12.02 -7.87 -16.83
N PRO A 173 12.11 -8.91 -15.99
CA PRO A 173 11.11 -9.98 -15.95
C PRO A 173 9.73 -9.46 -15.51
N GLU A 174 8.66 -10.04 -16.07
CA GLU A 174 7.30 -9.79 -15.62
C GLU A 174 7.05 -10.54 -14.30
N VAL A 175 7.16 -9.81 -13.18
CA VAL A 175 6.99 -10.32 -11.82
C VAL A 175 5.53 -10.29 -11.38
N LEU A 176 4.78 -9.28 -11.80
CA LEU A 176 3.39 -9.08 -11.45
C LEU A 176 2.52 -9.03 -12.71
N PRO A 177 1.30 -9.60 -12.67
CA PRO A 177 0.37 -9.51 -13.81
C PRO A 177 -0.08 -8.07 -14.03
N LYS A 178 -0.27 -7.69 -15.30
CA LYS A 178 -0.84 -6.38 -15.64
C LYS A 178 -2.32 -6.29 -15.24
N GLU A 179 -3.08 -7.32 -15.56
CA GLU A 179 -4.51 -7.43 -15.18
C GLU A 179 -4.84 -8.87 -14.79
N ILE A 180 -5.57 -9.03 -13.69
CA ILE A 180 -6.02 -10.36 -13.21
C ILE A 180 -7.18 -10.18 -12.23
N VAL A 181 -8.01 -11.20 -12.10
CA VAL A 181 -8.96 -11.35 -10.98
C VAL A 181 -8.32 -12.27 -9.95
N LEU A 182 -8.19 -11.77 -8.72
CA LEU A 182 -7.69 -12.52 -7.57
C LEU A 182 -8.87 -13.02 -6.73
N THR A 183 -8.76 -14.23 -6.19
CA THR A 183 -9.76 -14.82 -5.29
C THR A 183 -9.22 -14.91 -3.89
N LYS A 184 -10.02 -14.53 -2.91
CA LYS A 184 -9.68 -14.59 -1.48
C LYS A 184 -9.55 -16.05 -1.02
N GLN A 185 -8.52 -16.32 -0.22
CA GLN A 185 -8.23 -17.65 0.33
C GLN A 185 -8.70 -17.77 1.77
#